data_8dffb51c8a851a3ec3f6498e6e441317
#
_entry.id   8dffb51c8a851a3ec3f6498e6e441317
#
_cell.length_a   1.000
_cell.length_b   1.000
_cell.length_c   1.000
_cell.angle_alpha   90.00
_cell.angle_beta   90.00
_cell.angle_gamma   90.00
#
_symmetry.space_group_name_H-M   'P 1'
#
loop_
_entity.id
_entity.type
_entity.pdbx_description
1 polymer ?
#
loop_
_entity_poly.entity_id
_entity_poly.type
_entity_poly.pdbx_seq_one_letter_code
_entity_poly.pdbx_strand_id
1 'polypeptide(L)'
;MTVPNFISVDSTLNSLIITSNFSTKKKIIVKKYLKSDNFSNDFYLILKKSAIQIHRAKLLIVNLGPGSYAGIRNILSCMKVLSMIKKIKLIGISNYDLCKIIDKKHKGSNRIILNVNKKFLDITKKSKQLEKKQFDSLLRKKKIVSNYEYNGIFKNNLIPFKYTHKEIELLIKQKLTIKKNLTPNY
;
A
#
# COMPACT_ATOMS: atom_id res chain seq x y z
N MET A 1 6.51 -12.07 20.09
CA MET A 1 5.07 -11.81 19.81
C MET A 1 4.75 -12.36 18.43
N THR A 2 3.87 -13.36 18.33
CA THR A 2 3.47 -13.92 17.03
C THR A 2 2.51 -12.96 16.34
N VAL A 3 2.71 -12.75 15.04
CA VAL A 3 1.81 -11.91 14.23
C VAL A 3 0.54 -12.71 13.92
N PRO A 4 -0.66 -12.16 14.18
CA PRO A 4 -1.90 -12.85 13.86
C PRO A 4 -2.05 -13.06 12.36
N ASN A 5 -2.86 -14.03 11.94
CA ASN A 5 -3.26 -14.19 10.57
C ASN A 5 -3.95 -12.93 10.06
N PHE A 6 -3.44 -12.30 9.00
CA PHE A 6 -3.99 -11.07 8.47
C PHE A 6 -4.23 -11.10 6.95
N ILE A 7 -5.16 -10.26 6.54
CA ILE A 7 -5.37 -9.86 5.14
C ILE A 7 -5.16 -8.34 5.09
N SER A 8 -4.23 -7.90 4.28
CA SER A 8 -4.00 -6.47 4.03
C SER A 8 -4.38 -6.11 2.61
N VAL A 9 -5.07 -5.00 2.45
CA VAL A 9 -5.52 -4.50 1.16
C VAL A 9 -5.07 -3.06 0.96
N ASP A 10 -4.51 -2.80 -0.21
CA ASP A 10 -4.02 -1.49 -0.62
C ASP A 10 -4.53 -1.15 -2.01
N SER A 11 -5.18 0.00 -2.13
CA SER A 11 -5.62 0.61 -3.39
C SER A 11 -5.17 2.08 -3.47
N THR A 12 -4.07 2.40 -2.81
CA THR A 12 -3.53 3.78 -2.76
C THR A 12 -2.80 4.19 -4.03
N LEU A 13 -2.25 3.21 -4.74
CA LEU A 13 -1.52 3.39 -5.99
C LEU A 13 -2.38 2.90 -7.18
N ASN A 14 -1.80 2.80 -8.36
CA ASN A 14 -2.52 2.44 -9.58
C ASN A 14 -2.87 0.93 -9.70
N SER A 15 -2.90 0.23 -8.58
CA SER A 15 -3.22 -1.19 -8.52
C SER A 15 -3.87 -1.56 -7.19
N LEU A 16 -4.71 -2.58 -7.21
CA LEU A 16 -5.18 -3.24 -5.99
C LEU A 16 -4.15 -4.30 -5.59
N ILE A 17 -3.63 -4.19 -4.38
CA ILE A 17 -2.69 -5.14 -3.81
C ILE A 17 -3.34 -5.81 -2.61
N ILE A 18 -3.41 -7.13 -2.63
CA ILE A 18 -3.88 -7.92 -1.50
C ILE A 18 -2.73 -8.78 -1.00
N THR A 19 -2.43 -8.72 0.28
CA THR A 19 -1.40 -9.56 0.91
C THR A 19 -1.97 -10.33 2.09
N SER A 20 -1.45 -11.52 2.31
CA SER A 20 -1.83 -12.39 3.43
C SER A 20 -0.60 -13.15 3.93
N ASN A 21 -0.48 -13.35 5.24
CA ASN A 21 0.62 -14.14 5.80
C ASN A 21 0.32 -15.63 5.96
N PHE A 22 -0.93 -16.06 5.75
CA PHE A 22 -1.37 -17.45 5.93
C PHE A 22 -1.85 -18.14 4.65
N SER A 23 -2.05 -17.40 3.56
CA SER A 23 -2.47 -17.96 2.26
C SER A 23 -1.27 -18.49 1.49
N THR A 24 -1.48 -19.49 0.63
CA THR A 24 -0.48 -20.00 -0.32
C THR A 24 -0.01 -18.90 -1.26
N LYS A 25 -0.93 -18.09 -1.78
CA LYS A 25 -0.62 -16.87 -2.53
C LYS A 25 -0.46 -15.70 -1.57
N LYS A 26 0.77 -15.44 -1.13
CA LYS A 26 1.08 -14.38 -0.16
C LYS A 26 0.79 -12.96 -0.64
N LYS A 27 0.75 -12.76 -1.96
CA LYS A 27 0.50 -11.45 -2.58
C LYS A 27 -0.22 -11.60 -3.92
N ILE A 28 -1.25 -10.78 -4.12
CA ILE A 28 -2.02 -10.66 -5.36
C ILE A 28 -1.98 -9.21 -5.79
N ILE A 29 -1.70 -8.97 -7.06
CA ILE A 29 -1.69 -7.63 -7.65
C ILE A 29 -2.66 -7.63 -8.82
N VAL A 30 -3.63 -6.73 -8.79
CA VAL A 30 -4.55 -6.47 -9.90
C VAL A 30 -4.18 -5.12 -10.49
N LYS A 31 -3.58 -5.15 -11.69
CA LYS A 31 -3.07 -3.94 -12.37
C LYS A 31 -4.17 -3.07 -12.97
N LYS A 32 -5.31 -3.64 -13.37
CA LYS A 32 -6.44 -2.85 -13.87
C LYS A 32 -7.17 -2.20 -12.73
N TYR A 33 -7.36 -0.89 -12.82
CA TYR A 33 -8.19 -0.13 -11.91
C TYR A 33 -9.63 -0.66 -12.00
N LEU A 34 -10.17 -1.05 -10.88
CA LEU A 34 -11.55 -1.47 -10.81
C LEU A 34 -12.42 -0.23 -10.99
N LYS A 35 -13.33 -0.25 -11.97
CA LYS A 35 -14.25 0.88 -12.20
C LYS A 35 -15.08 1.10 -10.95
N SER A 36 -15.30 2.36 -10.58
CA SER A 36 -15.98 2.75 -9.34
C SER A 36 -17.37 2.13 -9.17
N ASP A 37 -18.10 1.97 -10.26
CA ASP A 37 -19.50 1.52 -10.23
C ASP A 37 -19.67 0.05 -9.82
N ASN A 38 -18.67 -0.79 -10.06
CA ASN A 38 -18.69 -2.22 -9.73
C ASN A 38 -17.60 -2.63 -8.73
N PHE A 39 -16.94 -1.66 -8.07
CA PHE A 39 -15.77 -1.93 -7.25
C PHE A 39 -16.01 -3.02 -6.19
N SER A 40 -17.13 -2.95 -5.47
CA SER A 40 -17.44 -3.89 -4.38
C SER A 40 -17.61 -5.31 -4.88
N ASN A 41 -18.31 -5.48 -6.01
CA ASN A 41 -18.49 -6.79 -6.63
C ASN A 41 -17.17 -7.36 -7.16
N ASP A 42 -16.40 -6.54 -7.86
CA ASP A 42 -15.10 -6.93 -8.39
C ASP A 42 -14.14 -7.31 -7.27
N PHE A 43 -14.11 -6.54 -6.18
CA PHE A 43 -13.30 -6.85 -5.01
C PHE A 43 -13.70 -8.19 -4.38
N TYR A 44 -15.00 -8.44 -4.23
CA TYR A 44 -15.50 -9.73 -3.73
C TYR A 44 -15.09 -10.89 -4.64
N LEU A 45 -15.25 -10.75 -5.95
CA LEU A 45 -14.85 -11.77 -6.92
C LEU A 45 -13.35 -12.06 -6.89
N ILE A 46 -12.52 -11.02 -6.73
CA ILE A 46 -11.08 -11.16 -6.57
C ILE A 46 -10.75 -11.95 -5.31
N LEU A 47 -11.36 -11.61 -4.17
CA LEU A 47 -11.16 -12.35 -2.93
C LEU A 47 -11.57 -13.81 -3.07
N LYS A 48 -12.73 -14.10 -3.69
CA LYS A 48 -13.21 -15.45 -3.95
C LYS A 48 -12.26 -16.24 -4.86
N LYS A 49 -11.81 -15.65 -5.97
CA LYS A 49 -10.88 -16.29 -6.93
C LYS A 49 -9.46 -16.43 -6.38
N SER A 50 -9.10 -15.67 -5.38
CA SER A 50 -7.74 -15.67 -4.83
C SER A 50 -7.43 -16.82 -3.89
N ALA A 51 -8.39 -17.68 -3.59
CA ALA A 51 -8.28 -18.73 -2.58
C ALA A 51 -7.87 -18.24 -1.18
N ILE A 52 -8.09 -16.97 -0.88
CA ILE A 52 -7.84 -16.40 0.45
C ILE A 52 -9.00 -16.81 1.37
N GLN A 53 -8.70 -17.65 2.35
CA GLN A 53 -9.68 -18.13 3.33
C GLN A 53 -9.94 -17.04 4.37
N ILE A 54 -10.90 -16.15 4.10
CA ILE A 54 -11.20 -14.98 4.95
C ILE A 54 -11.50 -15.38 6.40
N HIS A 55 -12.15 -16.53 6.63
CA HIS A 55 -12.48 -17.03 7.98
C HIS A 55 -11.25 -17.32 8.84
N ARG A 56 -10.08 -17.53 8.24
CA ARG A 56 -8.80 -17.72 8.96
C ARG A 56 -8.15 -16.42 9.39
N ALA A 57 -8.59 -15.28 8.86
CA ALA A 57 -8.04 -13.98 9.23
C ALA A 57 -8.49 -13.61 10.64
N LYS A 58 -7.56 -13.09 11.43
CA LYS A 58 -7.80 -12.49 12.77
C LYS A 58 -7.64 -10.98 12.74
N LEU A 59 -7.12 -10.46 11.64
CA LEU A 59 -6.86 -9.03 11.45
C LEU A 59 -7.06 -8.66 9.97
N LEU A 60 -7.81 -7.59 9.75
CA LEU A 60 -7.92 -6.92 8.47
C LEU A 60 -7.10 -5.62 8.50
N ILE A 61 -6.41 -5.33 7.42
CA ILE A 61 -5.53 -4.17 7.31
C ILE A 61 -5.87 -3.42 6.03
N VAL A 62 -6.03 -2.10 6.12
CA VAL A 62 -6.24 -1.24 4.96
C VAL A 62 -5.18 -0.15 4.90
N ASN A 63 -4.65 0.12 3.71
CA ASN A 63 -3.74 1.25 3.51
C ASN A 63 -4.56 2.53 3.33
N LEU A 64 -4.29 3.52 4.19
CA LEU A 64 -5.00 4.81 4.25
C LEU A 64 -4.28 5.93 3.48
N GLY A 65 -3.26 5.60 2.69
CA GLY A 65 -2.54 6.57 1.87
C GLY A 65 -1.28 7.17 2.54
N PRO A 66 -0.78 8.27 1.98
CA PRO A 66 -1.34 9.06 0.88
C PRO A 66 -1.41 8.30 -0.44
N GLY A 67 -2.42 8.63 -1.26
CA GLY A 67 -2.62 7.95 -2.54
C GLY A 67 -3.91 8.33 -3.26
N SER A 68 -4.44 7.43 -4.07
CA SER A 68 -5.67 7.62 -4.83
C SER A 68 -6.88 7.77 -3.90
N TYR A 69 -7.53 8.93 -3.93
CA TYR A 69 -8.73 9.21 -3.14
C TYR A 69 -9.84 8.17 -3.34
N ALA A 70 -10.23 7.95 -4.59
CA ALA A 70 -11.28 6.98 -4.92
C ALA A 70 -10.89 5.55 -4.51
N GLY A 71 -9.65 5.15 -4.77
CA GLY A 71 -9.14 3.84 -4.38
C GLY A 71 -9.21 3.61 -2.88
N ILE A 72 -8.73 4.58 -2.09
CA ILE A 72 -8.73 4.50 -0.62
C ILE A 72 -10.16 4.43 -0.09
N ARG A 73 -11.04 5.33 -0.56
CA ARG A 73 -12.45 5.40 -0.13
C ARG A 73 -13.18 4.08 -0.40
N ASN A 74 -13.09 3.58 -1.63
CA ASN A 74 -13.79 2.38 -2.04
C ASN A 74 -13.33 1.15 -1.24
N ILE A 75 -12.00 0.94 -1.12
CA ILE A 75 -11.50 -0.21 -0.38
C ILE A 75 -11.76 -0.11 1.12
N LEU A 76 -11.68 1.09 1.71
CA LEU A 76 -12.00 1.29 3.12
C LEU A 76 -13.45 0.92 3.43
N SER A 77 -14.40 1.30 2.57
CA SER A 77 -15.82 0.93 2.70
C SER A 77 -16.00 -0.59 2.64
N CYS A 78 -15.42 -1.25 1.64
CA CYS A 78 -15.48 -2.71 1.53
C CYS A 78 -14.87 -3.41 2.75
N MET A 79 -13.73 -2.94 3.25
CA MET A 79 -13.03 -3.54 4.39
C MET A 79 -13.77 -3.30 5.71
N LYS A 80 -14.45 -2.15 5.88
CA LYS A 80 -15.34 -1.91 7.03
C LYS A 80 -16.52 -2.88 7.02
N VAL A 81 -17.21 -3.04 5.90
CA VAL A 81 -18.32 -3.99 5.76
C VAL A 81 -17.84 -5.42 6.05
N LEU A 82 -16.72 -5.84 5.47
CA LEU A 82 -16.14 -7.16 5.71
C LEU A 82 -15.78 -7.37 7.19
N SER A 83 -15.21 -6.36 7.84
CA SER A 83 -14.89 -6.36 9.28
C SER A 83 -16.14 -6.57 10.13
N MET A 84 -17.23 -5.87 9.81
CA MET A 84 -18.50 -5.98 10.54
C MET A 84 -19.14 -7.36 10.37
N ILE A 85 -19.28 -7.83 9.12
CA ILE A 85 -19.93 -9.12 8.81
C ILE A 85 -19.13 -10.30 9.42
N LYS A 86 -17.82 -10.26 9.33
CA LYS A 86 -16.95 -11.35 9.82
C LYS A 86 -16.48 -11.18 11.25
N LYS A 87 -16.83 -10.07 11.92
CA LYS A 87 -16.41 -9.72 13.27
C LYS A 87 -14.87 -9.77 13.43
N ILE A 88 -14.14 -9.34 12.41
CA ILE A 88 -12.68 -9.32 12.38
C ILE A 88 -12.21 -7.88 12.61
N LYS A 89 -11.23 -7.69 13.51
CA LYS A 89 -10.65 -6.37 13.78
C LYS A 89 -10.06 -5.75 12.51
N LEU A 90 -10.40 -4.49 12.24
CA LEU A 90 -9.85 -3.70 11.15
C LEU A 90 -8.90 -2.62 11.68
N ILE A 91 -7.73 -2.50 11.05
CA ILE A 91 -6.74 -1.45 11.35
C ILE A 91 -6.28 -0.77 10.07
N GLY A 92 -5.82 0.49 10.22
CA GLY A 92 -5.23 1.25 9.13
C GLY A 92 -3.69 1.29 9.24
N ILE A 93 -3.04 1.20 8.10
CA ILE A 93 -1.61 1.55 7.94
C ILE A 93 -1.50 2.69 6.94
N SER A 94 -0.33 3.31 6.83
CA SER A 94 -0.10 4.36 5.85
C SER A 94 1.10 4.06 4.96
N ASN A 95 1.16 4.72 3.81
CA ASN A 95 2.36 4.67 2.97
C ASN A 95 3.58 5.27 3.68
N TYR A 96 3.40 6.19 4.63
CA TYR A 96 4.49 6.68 5.48
C TYR A 96 5.09 5.57 6.33
N ASP A 97 4.25 4.69 6.90
CA ASP A 97 4.71 3.57 7.73
C ASP A 97 5.46 2.55 6.88
N LEU A 98 4.92 2.21 5.70
CA LEU A 98 5.58 1.33 4.74
C LEU A 98 6.92 1.89 4.25
N CYS A 99 6.97 3.21 4.00
CA CYS A 99 8.19 3.89 3.59
C CYS A 99 9.30 3.79 4.63
N LYS A 100 8.98 3.95 5.92
CA LYS A 100 9.96 3.80 7.00
C LYS A 100 10.59 2.40 7.03
N ILE A 101 9.79 1.35 6.80
CA ILE A 101 10.30 -0.02 6.72
C ILE A 101 11.17 -0.23 5.50
N ILE A 102 10.73 0.25 4.34
CA ILE A 102 11.47 0.11 3.08
C ILE A 102 12.78 0.89 3.13
N ASP A 103 12.77 2.12 3.67
CA ASP A 103 13.96 2.94 3.81
C ASP A 103 15.01 2.27 4.71
N LYS A 104 14.61 1.74 5.86
CA LYS A 104 15.50 0.96 6.72
C LYS A 104 16.13 -0.24 5.99
N LYS A 105 15.35 -0.95 5.16
CA LYS A 105 15.82 -2.10 4.37
C LYS A 105 16.88 -1.69 3.34
N HIS A 106 16.84 -0.48 2.83
CA HIS A 106 17.78 0.09 1.86
C HIS A 106 18.84 0.99 2.49
N LYS A 107 19.18 0.79 3.78
CA LYS A 107 20.22 1.49 4.56
C LYS A 107 19.96 2.98 4.82
N GLY A 108 18.71 3.42 4.76
CA GLY A 108 18.33 4.79 5.06
C GLY A 108 18.76 5.84 4.02
N SER A 109 18.44 7.09 4.27
CA SER A 109 18.80 8.26 3.46
C SER A 109 18.27 8.31 2.02
N ASN A 110 17.38 7.42 1.62
CA ASN A 110 16.73 7.48 0.33
C ASN A 110 15.55 8.47 0.36
N ARG A 111 15.36 9.16 -0.76
CA ARG A 111 14.16 9.95 -0.94
C ARG A 111 13.03 9.03 -1.44
N ILE A 112 11.84 9.16 -0.86
CA ILE A 112 10.70 8.34 -1.22
C ILE A 112 9.68 9.21 -1.91
N ILE A 113 9.48 8.95 -3.19
CA ILE A 113 8.57 9.71 -4.04
C ILE A 113 7.58 8.75 -4.70
N LEU A 114 6.31 8.86 -4.38
CA LEU A 114 5.25 8.04 -4.96
C LEU A 114 4.60 8.75 -6.14
N ASN A 115 4.37 8.00 -7.21
CA ASN A 115 3.54 8.45 -8.33
C ASN A 115 2.10 8.02 -8.08
N VAL A 116 1.22 9.01 -7.97
CA VAL A 116 -0.22 8.81 -7.77
C VAL A 116 -0.96 9.65 -8.80
N ASN A 117 -1.71 9.02 -9.68
CA ASN A 117 -2.47 9.71 -10.74
C ASN A 117 -1.62 10.71 -11.54
N LYS A 118 -0.43 10.28 -11.97
CA LYS A 118 0.56 11.09 -12.71
C LYS A 118 1.19 12.24 -11.92
N LYS A 119 0.89 12.38 -10.64
CA LYS A 119 1.51 13.35 -9.72
C LYS A 119 2.58 12.68 -8.88
N PHE A 120 3.70 13.36 -8.66
CA PHE A 120 4.79 12.87 -7.80
C PHE A 120 4.66 13.46 -6.41
N LEU A 121 4.50 12.61 -5.40
CA LEU A 121 4.38 12.99 -3.99
C LEU A 121 5.68 12.63 -3.25
N ASP A 122 6.42 13.62 -2.78
CA ASP A 122 7.58 13.41 -1.92
C ASP A 122 7.14 13.15 -0.48
N ILE A 123 7.11 11.89 -0.11
CA ILE A 123 6.64 11.45 1.21
C ILE A 123 7.66 11.79 2.30
N THR A 124 8.95 11.88 1.97
CA THR A 124 9.98 12.28 2.94
C THR A 124 9.83 13.74 3.40
N LYS A 125 9.16 14.58 2.60
CA LYS A 125 8.91 15.99 2.87
C LYS A 125 7.42 16.32 3.03
N LYS A 126 6.73 15.66 3.96
CA LYS A 126 5.30 15.91 4.29
C LYS A 126 4.38 15.94 3.06
N SER A 127 4.57 15.01 2.12
CA SER A 127 3.77 14.89 0.89
C SER A 127 3.82 16.10 -0.03
N LYS A 128 4.96 16.76 -0.13
CA LYS A 128 5.15 17.83 -1.11
C LYS A 128 4.93 17.27 -2.53
N GLN A 129 4.04 17.89 -3.29
CA GLN A 129 3.86 17.58 -4.71
C GLN A 129 5.03 18.09 -5.51
N LEU A 130 5.54 17.27 -6.44
CA LEU A 130 6.63 17.59 -7.34
C LEU A 130 6.14 17.48 -8.79
N GLU A 131 6.67 18.32 -9.65
CA GLU A 131 6.55 18.15 -11.10
C GLU A 131 7.51 17.07 -11.60
N LYS A 132 7.22 16.53 -12.79
CA LYS A 132 8.09 15.52 -13.41
C LYS A 132 9.53 16.00 -13.58
N LYS A 133 9.74 17.23 -14.01
CA LYS A 133 11.08 17.85 -14.15
C LYS A 133 11.87 17.85 -12.84
N GLN A 134 11.19 18.14 -11.74
CA GLN A 134 11.81 18.12 -10.40
C GLN A 134 12.14 16.69 -9.97
N PHE A 135 11.27 15.72 -10.25
CA PHE A 135 11.53 14.31 -10.00
C PHE A 135 12.77 13.84 -10.80
N ASP A 136 12.83 14.12 -12.08
CA ASP A 136 13.96 13.75 -12.95
C ASP A 136 15.27 14.39 -12.48
N SER A 137 15.26 15.66 -12.07
CA SER A 137 16.42 16.36 -11.51
C SER A 137 16.90 15.70 -10.22
N LEU A 138 15.99 15.27 -9.36
CA LEU A 138 16.33 14.56 -8.12
C LEU A 138 16.89 13.17 -8.39
N LEU A 139 16.34 12.45 -9.38
CA LEU A 139 16.78 11.11 -9.76
C LEU A 139 18.21 11.11 -10.30
N ARG A 140 18.64 12.20 -10.97
CA ARG A 140 20.05 12.37 -11.39
C ARG A 140 21.03 12.41 -10.22
N LYS A 141 20.61 12.97 -9.10
CA LYS A 141 21.49 13.30 -7.96
C LYS A 141 21.45 12.27 -6.82
N LYS A 142 20.36 11.50 -6.69
CA LYS A 142 20.11 10.63 -5.52
C LYS A 142 19.36 9.37 -5.89
N LYS A 143 19.54 8.33 -5.09
CA LYS A 143 18.64 7.16 -5.14
C LYS A 143 17.25 7.53 -4.63
N ILE A 144 16.23 7.14 -5.37
CA ILE A 144 14.83 7.40 -5.06
C ILE A 144 14.08 6.08 -4.98
N VAL A 145 13.33 5.88 -3.90
CA VAL A 145 12.36 4.78 -3.80
C VAL A 145 11.03 5.25 -4.40
N SER A 146 10.53 4.56 -5.42
CA SER A 146 9.27 4.94 -6.09
C SER A 146 8.53 3.74 -6.68
N ASN A 147 7.21 3.90 -6.87
CA ASN A 147 6.37 3.01 -7.66
C ASN A 147 6.32 3.39 -9.15
N TYR A 148 7.03 4.44 -9.54
CA TYR A 148 7.09 4.91 -10.92
C TYR A 148 8.02 4.02 -11.75
N GLU A 149 7.56 3.59 -12.92
CA GLU A 149 8.39 2.86 -13.89
C GLU A 149 9.13 3.89 -14.76
N TYR A 150 10.45 3.95 -14.59
CA TYR A 150 11.32 4.87 -15.32
C TYR A 150 12.19 4.10 -16.32
N ASN A 151 12.13 4.47 -17.60
CA ASN A 151 12.85 3.81 -18.68
C ASN A 151 14.06 4.63 -19.20
N GLY A 152 14.46 5.69 -18.48
CA GLY A 152 15.57 6.55 -18.87
C GLY A 152 16.93 6.10 -18.29
N ILE A 153 17.98 6.87 -18.63
CA ILE A 153 19.40 6.60 -18.30
C ILE A 153 19.63 6.42 -16.79
N PHE A 154 18.86 7.09 -15.93
CA PHE A 154 19.01 7.04 -14.47
C PHE A 154 18.19 5.93 -13.80
N LYS A 155 17.80 4.88 -14.52
CA LYS A 155 17.01 3.75 -13.99
C LYS A 155 17.69 3.10 -12.77
N ASN A 156 19.01 3.05 -12.73
CA ASN A 156 19.77 2.45 -11.62
C ASN A 156 19.67 3.26 -10.31
N ASN A 157 19.25 4.51 -10.37
CA ASN A 157 18.99 5.33 -9.19
C ASN A 157 17.55 5.17 -8.67
N LEU A 158 16.71 4.40 -9.36
CA LEU A 158 15.34 4.13 -8.94
C LEU A 158 15.26 2.78 -8.22
N ILE A 159 14.87 2.83 -6.94
CA ILE A 159 14.57 1.66 -6.12
C ILE A 159 13.05 1.43 -6.17
N PRO A 160 12.58 0.25 -6.59
CA PRO A 160 11.14 0.00 -6.65
C PRO A 160 10.49 0.07 -5.26
N PHE A 161 9.43 0.86 -5.12
CA PHE A 161 8.55 0.83 -3.95
C PHE A 161 7.71 -0.45 -3.99
N LYS A 162 8.26 -1.51 -3.42
CA LYS A 162 7.61 -2.82 -3.35
C LYS A 162 7.62 -3.32 -1.92
N TYR A 163 6.49 -3.85 -1.48
CA TYR A 163 6.36 -4.50 -0.19
C TYR A 163 5.58 -5.82 -0.32
N THR A 164 5.73 -6.67 0.66
CA THR A 164 5.09 -7.97 0.77
C THR A 164 4.40 -8.09 2.15
N HIS A 165 3.84 -9.25 2.45
CA HIS A 165 3.36 -9.54 3.80
C HIS A 165 4.45 -9.37 4.87
N LYS A 166 5.73 -9.58 4.55
CA LYS A 166 6.85 -9.47 5.51
C LYS A 166 7.01 -8.04 6.04
N GLU A 167 6.95 -7.03 5.16
CA GLU A 167 7.02 -5.63 5.57
C GLU A 167 5.82 -5.23 6.42
N ILE A 168 4.63 -5.76 6.14
CA ILE A 168 3.43 -5.55 6.96
C ILE A 168 3.57 -6.24 8.33
N GLU A 169 4.12 -7.45 8.39
CA GLU A 169 4.43 -8.13 9.65
C GLU A 169 5.40 -7.31 10.52
N LEU A 170 6.43 -6.72 9.91
CA LEU A 170 7.35 -5.84 10.62
C LEU A 170 6.64 -4.61 11.19
N LEU A 171 5.71 -3.99 10.44
CA LEU A 171 4.89 -2.89 10.95
C LEU A 171 4.08 -3.31 12.17
N ILE A 172 3.42 -4.46 12.11
CA ILE A 172 2.61 -4.98 13.23
C ILE A 172 3.49 -5.23 14.46
N LYS A 173 4.65 -5.87 14.28
CA LYS A 173 5.61 -6.19 15.36
C LYS A 173 6.17 -4.93 16.02
N GLN A 174 6.49 -3.91 15.23
CA GLN A 174 7.08 -2.66 15.74
C GLN A 174 6.05 -1.75 16.40
N LYS A 175 4.77 -2.13 16.44
CA LYS A 175 3.66 -1.28 16.92
C LYS A 175 3.66 0.10 16.22
N LEU A 176 4.26 0.19 15.02
CA LEU A 176 4.32 1.42 14.27
C LEU A 176 2.89 1.81 13.88
N THR A 177 2.42 2.84 14.53
CA THR A 177 1.23 3.67 14.29
C THR A 177 0.03 2.91 13.70
N ILE A 178 -0.43 1.89 14.43
CA ILE A 178 -1.73 1.28 14.13
C ILE A 178 -2.77 2.37 14.42
N LYS A 179 -3.22 3.05 13.40
CA LYS A 179 -4.25 4.07 13.54
C LYS A 179 -5.54 3.41 13.98
N LYS A 180 -5.98 3.68 15.20
CA LYS A 180 -7.31 3.30 15.68
C LYS A 180 -8.40 4.04 14.90
N ASN A 181 -8.15 5.29 14.53
CA ASN A 181 -9.04 6.08 13.68
C ASN A 181 -8.73 5.82 12.22
N LEU A 182 -9.69 5.23 11.52
CA LEU A 182 -9.59 4.89 10.10
C LEU A 182 -9.91 6.11 9.24
N THR A 183 -9.18 7.21 9.46
CA THR A 183 -9.27 8.42 8.63
C THR A 183 -8.26 8.34 7.49
N PRO A 184 -8.69 8.43 6.23
CA PRO A 184 -7.79 8.45 5.09
C PRO A 184 -6.84 9.65 5.08
N ASN A 185 -5.62 9.45 4.55
CA ASN A 185 -4.69 10.55 4.26
C ASN A 185 -4.76 10.83 2.74
N TYR A 186 -5.38 11.94 2.41
CA TYR A 186 -5.49 12.41 1.01
C TYR A 186 -4.38 13.38 0.65
#